data_67c20e0fc2a29269f9c4e796811a5d73
#
_entry.id   67c20e0fc2a29269f9c4e796811a5d73
#
_cell.length_a   1.000
_cell.length_b   1.000
_cell.length_c   1.000
_cell.angle_alpha   90.00
_cell.angle_beta   90.00
_cell.angle_gamma   90.00
#
_symmetry.space_group_name_H-M   'P 1'
#
loop_
_entity.id
_entity.type
_entity.pdbx_description
1 polymer ?
#
loop_
_entity_poly.entity_id
_entity_poly.type
_entity_poly.pdbx_seq_one_letter_code
_entity_poly.pdbx_strand_id
1 'polypeptide(L)'
;RLAIAEKDIESGIVSKKNLINKQKCVFLDRDGTINKYVGLVSCPDQLELEENVGEALGKLNKSEYLSMLVTNQPVVARGMCTIDDVKKINNKLELLLGDKGTYLDAITFCPHHPDKGYEGENEFYKTDCECRKPKTGMIKELAKLYNVDLEHSWIVGDTTVDIMTGKNAGLHTILVKTGMAGQDEKYDILADYEADNLLEAVDIILSTEG
;
A
#
# COMPACT_ATOMS: atom_id res chain seq x y z
N ARG A 1 -14.67 -14.77 -5.60
CA ARG A 1 -14.30 -13.93 -4.43
C ARG A 1 -15.46 -13.66 -3.46
N LEU A 2 -16.70 -13.36 -3.91
CA LEU A 2 -17.86 -13.19 -3.04
C LEU A 2 -18.21 -14.47 -2.25
N ALA A 3 -18.18 -15.63 -2.91
CA ALA A 3 -18.45 -16.91 -2.26
C ALA A 3 -17.37 -17.33 -1.24
N ILE A 4 -16.12 -16.87 -1.43
CA ILE A 4 -15.03 -17.05 -0.46
C ILE A 4 -15.27 -16.17 0.77
N ALA A 5 -15.68 -14.91 0.58
CA ALA A 5 -15.95 -13.98 1.67
C ALA A 5 -17.13 -14.45 2.57
N GLU A 6 -18.19 -15.02 2.00
CA GLU A 6 -19.30 -15.59 2.79
C GLU A 6 -18.87 -16.80 3.62
N LYS A 7 -18.03 -17.66 3.06
CA LYS A 7 -17.45 -18.82 3.74
C LYS A 7 -16.46 -18.43 4.84
N ASP A 8 -15.72 -17.35 4.63
CA ASP A 8 -14.77 -16.79 5.60
C ASP A 8 -15.48 -16.14 6.79
N ILE A 9 -16.65 -15.53 6.57
CA ILE A 9 -17.52 -15.01 7.63
C ILE A 9 -18.05 -16.16 8.49
N GLU A 10 -18.51 -17.27 7.89
CA GLU A 10 -19.00 -18.46 8.58
C GLU A 10 -17.89 -19.21 9.33
N SER A 11 -16.63 -19.13 8.85
CA SER A 11 -15.47 -19.78 9.49
C SER A 11 -14.78 -18.93 10.56
N GLY A 12 -15.25 -17.69 10.80
CA GLY A 12 -14.62 -16.75 11.74
C GLY A 12 -13.36 -16.06 11.18
N ILE A 13 -13.02 -16.30 9.92
CA ILE A 13 -12.01 -15.54 9.16
C ILE A 13 -12.74 -14.31 8.61
N VAL A 14 -12.75 -13.26 9.39
CA VAL A 14 -13.58 -12.08 9.15
C VAL A 14 -13.03 -11.27 8.00
N SER A 15 -13.82 -11.13 6.94
CA SER A 15 -13.74 -9.90 6.17
C SER A 15 -14.16 -8.75 7.09
N LYS A 16 -13.22 -7.87 7.46
CA LYS A 16 -13.51 -6.66 8.24
C LYS A 16 -14.39 -5.66 7.48
N LYS A 17 -14.79 -5.98 6.24
CA LYS A 17 -15.60 -5.11 5.38
C LYS A 17 -16.96 -4.85 5.99
N ASN A 18 -17.20 -3.62 6.39
CA ASN A 18 -18.45 -3.15 6.93
C ASN A 18 -19.02 -2.03 6.03
N LEU A 19 -20.10 -2.32 5.32
CA LEU A 19 -20.73 -1.34 4.42
C LEU A 19 -21.74 -0.43 5.14
N ILE A 20 -22.05 -0.71 6.40
CA ILE A 20 -23.00 0.07 7.21
C ILE A 20 -22.28 1.15 7.99
N ASN A 21 -21.19 0.77 8.68
CA ASN A 21 -20.39 1.71 9.47
C ASN A 21 -19.09 2.04 8.73
N LYS A 22 -18.64 3.28 8.86
CA LYS A 22 -17.34 3.67 8.36
C LYS A 22 -16.22 2.92 9.11
N GLN A 23 -15.17 2.57 8.39
CA GLN A 23 -14.03 1.82 8.90
C GLN A 23 -12.76 2.63 8.75
N LYS A 24 -11.91 2.60 9.77
CA LYS A 24 -10.57 3.17 9.69
C LYS A 24 -9.65 2.27 8.85
N CYS A 25 -8.68 2.86 8.18
CA CYS A 25 -7.75 2.14 7.32
C CYS A 25 -6.33 2.66 7.46
N VAL A 26 -5.36 1.77 7.39
CA VAL A 26 -3.96 2.11 7.14
C VAL A 26 -3.64 1.72 5.70
N PHE A 27 -3.45 2.73 4.86
CA PHE A 27 -2.95 2.55 3.50
C PHE A 27 -1.42 2.43 3.56
N LEU A 28 -0.87 1.45 2.86
CA LEU A 28 0.54 1.10 2.91
C LEU A 28 1.14 1.17 1.50
N ASP A 29 2.30 1.80 1.34
CA ASP A 29 3.09 1.56 0.14
C ASP A 29 3.72 0.16 0.18
N ARG A 30 4.22 -0.31 -0.95
CA ARG A 30 4.84 -1.62 -1.09
C ARG A 30 6.35 -1.57 -0.92
N ASP A 31 7.01 -0.96 -1.89
CA ASP A 31 8.48 -0.99 -2.04
C ASP A 31 9.12 0.00 -1.06
N GLY A 32 9.97 -0.46 -0.17
CA GLY A 32 10.57 0.34 0.91
C GLY A 32 9.72 0.49 2.16
N THR A 33 8.50 -0.07 2.18
CA THR A 33 7.59 -0.03 3.34
C THR A 33 7.22 -1.43 3.81
N ILE A 34 6.66 -2.27 2.93
CA ILE A 34 6.35 -3.68 3.25
C ILE A 34 7.49 -4.59 2.79
N ASN A 35 8.04 -4.36 1.61
CA ASN A 35 9.21 -5.10 1.14
C ASN A 35 10.42 -4.19 0.97
N LYS A 36 11.60 -4.80 1.04
CA LYS A 36 12.87 -4.10 0.87
C LYS A 36 12.90 -3.36 -0.46
N TYR A 37 13.44 -2.15 -0.41
CA TYR A 37 13.64 -1.34 -1.60
C TYR A 37 14.84 -1.86 -2.41
N VAL A 38 14.57 -2.36 -3.59
CA VAL A 38 15.59 -2.84 -4.54
C VAL A 38 15.51 -2.08 -5.88
N GLY A 39 14.88 -0.90 -5.87
CA GLY A 39 14.54 -0.15 -7.06
C GLY A 39 13.22 -0.64 -7.66
N LEU A 40 13.22 -1.09 -8.91
CA LEU A 40 12.02 -1.53 -9.59
C LEU A 40 11.88 -3.06 -9.53
N VAL A 41 10.91 -3.54 -8.77
CA VAL A 41 10.59 -4.97 -8.67
C VAL A 41 9.79 -5.39 -9.90
N SER A 42 10.37 -6.24 -10.75
CA SER A 42 9.77 -6.74 -12.01
C SER A 42 9.51 -8.25 -12.02
N CYS A 43 9.99 -8.99 -11.02
CA CYS A 43 9.70 -10.40 -10.86
C CYS A 43 9.57 -10.79 -9.37
N PRO A 44 8.88 -11.92 -9.06
CA PRO A 44 8.63 -12.35 -7.68
C PRO A 44 9.89 -12.64 -6.85
N ASP A 45 10.98 -13.07 -7.49
CA ASP A 45 12.22 -13.44 -6.79
C ASP A 45 12.96 -12.24 -6.20
N GLN A 46 12.65 -11.02 -6.65
CA GLN A 46 13.20 -9.77 -6.11
C GLN A 46 12.49 -9.31 -4.84
N LEU A 47 11.36 -9.93 -4.48
CA LEU A 47 10.53 -9.50 -3.35
C LEU A 47 10.99 -10.17 -2.06
N GLU A 48 11.46 -9.37 -1.11
CA GLU A 48 11.82 -9.76 0.25
C GLU A 48 11.14 -8.79 1.23
N LEU A 49 10.49 -9.32 2.28
CA LEU A 49 9.85 -8.47 3.29
C LEU A 49 10.87 -7.64 4.07
N GLU A 50 10.49 -6.42 4.44
CA GLU A 50 11.20 -5.66 5.47
C GLU A 50 11.11 -6.37 6.82
N GLU A 51 12.04 -6.05 7.72
CA GLU A 51 12.02 -6.59 9.06
C GLU A 51 10.77 -6.17 9.83
N ASN A 52 10.27 -7.05 10.69
CA ASN A 52 9.12 -6.80 11.56
C ASN A 52 7.76 -6.54 10.88
N VAL A 53 7.65 -6.64 9.55
CA VAL A 53 6.39 -6.43 8.82
C VAL A 53 5.31 -7.42 9.25
N GLY A 54 5.68 -8.68 9.50
CA GLY A 54 4.73 -9.67 10.02
C GLY A 54 4.16 -9.28 11.38
N GLU A 55 4.98 -8.73 12.29
CA GLU A 55 4.51 -8.25 13.59
C GLU A 55 3.63 -7.01 13.43
N ALA A 56 4.06 -6.04 12.62
CA ALA A 56 3.31 -4.82 12.34
C ALA A 56 1.91 -5.11 11.80
N LEU A 57 1.82 -5.91 10.72
CA LEU A 57 0.54 -6.30 10.15
C LEU A 57 -0.28 -7.18 11.11
N GLY A 58 0.37 -8.02 11.91
CA GLY A 58 -0.30 -8.81 12.95
C GLY A 58 -1.01 -7.94 14.00
N LYS A 59 -0.42 -6.79 14.37
CA LYS A 59 -1.06 -5.80 15.25
C LYS A 59 -2.26 -5.15 14.54
N LEU A 60 -2.11 -4.71 13.29
CA LEU A 60 -3.21 -4.13 12.50
C LEU A 60 -4.35 -5.14 12.27
N ASN A 61 -4.03 -6.39 11.95
CA ASN A 61 -5.04 -7.42 11.75
C ASN A 61 -5.88 -7.71 13.00
N LYS A 62 -5.35 -7.45 14.20
CA LYS A 62 -6.04 -7.59 15.49
C LYS A 62 -6.76 -6.32 15.93
N SER A 63 -6.51 -5.19 15.29
CA SER A 63 -7.12 -3.90 15.57
C SER A 63 -8.41 -3.69 14.76
N GLU A 64 -9.04 -2.54 14.89
CA GLU A 64 -10.18 -2.11 14.08
C GLU A 64 -9.79 -1.58 12.68
N TYR A 65 -8.51 -1.37 12.43
CA TYR A 65 -8.03 -0.87 11.15
C TYR A 65 -8.07 -1.94 10.04
N LEU A 66 -8.49 -1.52 8.85
CA LEU A 66 -8.19 -2.23 7.62
C LEU A 66 -6.74 -1.95 7.23
N SER A 67 -6.06 -2.93 6.64
CA SER A 67 -4.72 -2.78 6.08
C SER A 67 -4.76 -2.95 4.56
N MET A 68 -4.46 -1.89 3.81
CA MET A 68 -4.60 -1.89 2.35
C MET A 68 -3.35 -1.39 1.66
N LEU A 69 -2.92 -2.11 0.62
CA LEU A 69 -1.75 -1.72 -0.17
C LEU A 69 -2.15 -0.84 -1.35
N VAL A 70 -1.44 0.28 -1.51
CA VAL A 70 -1.58 1.26 -2.61
C VAL A 70 -0.21 1.61 -3.17
N THR A 71 0.15 1.07 -4.34
CA THR A 71 1.52 1.20 -4.85
C THR A 71 1.59 1.64 -6.31
N ASN A 72 2.60 2.46 -6.64
CA ASN A 72 2.93 2.83 -8.01
C ASN A 72 3.87 1.79 -8.62
N GLN A 73 3.45 1.13 -9.70
CA GLN A 73 4.23 0.12 -10.39
C GLN A 73 4.55 0.52 -11.84
N PRO A 74 5.48 1.47 -12.05
CA PRO A 74 5.82 1.97 -13.37
C PRO A 74 6.52 0.92 -14.25
N VAL A 75 6.92 -0.21 -13.70
CA VAL A 75 7.56 -1.32 -14.41
C VAL A 75 6.76 -1.79 -15.62
N VAL A 76 5.41 -1.71 -15.56
CA VAL A 76 4.53 -2.05 -16.67
C VAL A 76 4.64 -1.01 -17.80
N ALA A 77 4.51 0.28 -17.46
CA ALA A 77 4.65 1.36 -18.43
C ALA A 77 6.06 1.40 -19.05
N ARG A 78 7.08 1.00 -18.29
CA ARG A 78 8.47 0.92 -18.77
C ARG A 78 8.77 -0.35 -19.57
N GLY A 79 7.79 -1.23 -19.78
CA GLY A 79 7.97 -2.47 -20.56
C GLY A 79 8.84 -3.54 -19.88
N MET A 80 9.13 -3.38 -18.58
CA MET A 80 9.99 -4.33 -17.83
C MET A 80 9.26 -5.60 -17.46
N CYS A 81 7.94 -5.54 -17.28
CA CYS A 81 7.08 -6.69 -17.00
C CYS A 81 5.62 -6.39 -17.40
N THR A 82 4.77 -7.40 -17.34
CA THR A 82 3.34 -7.29 -17.65
C THR A 82 2.52 -7.03 -16.38
N ILE A 83 1.24 -6.65 -16.56
CA ILE A 83 0.25 -6.58 -15.46
C ILE A 83 0.15 -7.93 -14.73
N ASP A 84 0.20 -9.05 -15.46
CA ASP A 84 0.11 -10.37 -14.84
C ASP A 84 1.37 -10.72 -14.03
N ASP A 85 2.52 -10.19 -14.40
CA ASP A 85 3.73 -10.34 -13.59
C ASP A 85 3.64 -9.52 -12.30
N VAL A 86 3.09 -8.29 -12.34
CA VAL A 86 2.82 -7.52 -11.12
C VAL A 86 1.83 -8.26 -10.20
N LYS A 87 0.80 -8.91 -10.76
CA LYS A 87 -0.10 -9.77 -9.96
C LYS A 87 0.63 -10.95 -9.32
N LYS A 88 1.57 -11.60 -10.05
CA LYS A 88 2.40 -12.69 -9.48
C LYS A 88 3.29 -12.17 -8.35
N ILE A 89 3.88 -10.97 -8.50
CA ILE A 89 4.65 -10.32 -7.45
C ILE A 89 3.77 -10.09 -6.20
N ASN A 90 2.57 -9.55 -6.38
CA ASN A 90 1.64 -9.33 -5.28
C ASN A 90 1.15 -10.65 -4.65
N ASN A 91 0.91 -11.70 -5.44
CA ASN A 91 0.61 -13.04 -4.91
C ASN A 91 1.77 -13.59 -4.07
N LYS A 92 3.01 -13.35 -4.50
CA LYS A 92 4.19 -13.72 -3.69
C LYS A 92 4.23 -12.96 -2.37
N LEU A 93 3.89 -11.66 -2.39
CA LEU A 93 3.75 -10.85 -1.17
C LEU A 93 2.71 -11.47 -0.23
N GLU A 94 1.50 -11.78 -0.72
CA GLU A 94 0.45 -12.41 0.09
C GLU A 94 0.89 -13.74 0.68
N LEU A 95 1.65 -14.57 -0.06
CA LEU A 95 2.22 -15.82 0.45
C LEU A 95 3.21 -15.57 1.59
N LEU A 96 4.14 -14.62 1.42
CA LEU A 96 5.13 -14.29 2.46
C LEU A 96 4.46 -13.73 3.73
N LEU A 97 3.41 -12.94 3.58
CA LEU A 97 2.62 -12.44 4.71
C LEU A 97 1.82 -13.57 5.38
N GLY A 98 1.25 -14.48 4.58
CA GLY A 98 0.56 -15.67 5.09
C GLY A 98 1.47 -16.60 5.90
N ASP A 99 2.73 -16.75 5.49
CA ASP A 99 3.75 -17.50 6.25
C ASP A 99 4.05 -16.86 7.64
N LYS A 100 3.76 -15.55 7.78
CA LYS A 100 3.83 -14.80 9.05
C LYS A 100 2.50 -14.79 9.81
N GLY A 101 1.45 -15.43 9.27
CA GLY A 101 0.11 -15.42 9.86
C GLY A 101 -0.62 -14.08 9.74
N THR A 102 -0.26 -13.27 8.74
CA THR A 102 -0.83 -11.94 8.52
C THR A 102 -1.36 -11.77 7.10
N TYR A 103 -2.14 -10.72 6.87
CA TYR A 103 -2.77 -10.47 5.58
C TYR A 103 -2.98 -8.98 5.31
N LEU A 104 -3.28 -8.64 4.06
CA LEU A 104 -3.80 -7.35 3.63
C LEU A 104 -5.27 -7.49 3.23
N ASP A 105 -6.11 -6.54 3.65
CA ASP A 105 -7.54 -6.54 3.32
C ASP A 105 -7.79 -6.24 1.83
N ALA A 106 -6.90 -5.48 1.21
CA ALA A 106 -6.92 -5.20 -0.23
C ALA A 106 -5.54 -4.85 -0.77
N ILE A 107 -5.34 -5.11 -2.06
CA ILE A 107 -4.14 -4.71 -2.81
C ILE A 107 -4.59 -4.03 -4.09
N THR A 108 -4.08 -2.81 -4.34
CA THR A 108 -4.23 -2.12 -5.62
C THR A 108 -2.91 -1.51 -6.06
N PHE A 109 -2.75 -1.33 -7.37
CA PHE A 109 -1.54 -0.72 -7.93
C PHE A 109 -1.86 0.11 -9.16
N CYS A 110 -1.02 1.11 -9.42
CA CYS A 110 -1.04 1.90 -10.64
C CYS A 110 0.06 1.42 -11.60
N PRO A 111 -0.28 0.92 -12.79
CA PRO A 111 0.71 0.48 -13.80
C PRO A 111 1.23 1.63 -14.67
N HIS A 112 0.66 2.84 -14.56
CA HIS A 112 0.91 3.93 -15.47
C HIS A 112 2.14 4.77 -15.08
N HIS A 113 2.77 5.37 -16.09
CA HIS A 113 3.81 6.39 -15.92
C HIS A 113 3.82 7.34 -17.11
N PRO A 114 3.69 8.65 -16.93
CA PRO A 114 3.56 9.60 -18.06
C PRO A 114 4.87 9.81 -18.83
N ASP A 115 6.04 9.65 -18.16
CA ASP A 115 7.34 9.92 -18.78
C ASP A 115 7.64 8.94 -19.88
N LYS A 116 8.16 9.46 -21.00
CA LYS A 116 8.52 8.72 -22.22
C LYS A 116 10.04 8.60 -22.36
N GLY A 117 10.48 7.75 -23.29
CA GLY A 117 11.90 7.63 -23.65
C GLY A 117 12.62 6.44 -23.02
N TYR A 118 11.89 5.47 -22.49
CA TYR A 118 12.46 4.20 -22.02
C TYR A 118 12.43 3.17 -23.14
N GLU A 119 13.56 2.48 -23.35
CA GLU A 119 13.63 1.39 -24.32
C GLU A 119 12.65 0.28 -23.97
N GLY A 120 11.84 -0.16 -24.96
CA GLY A 120 10.82 -1.21 -24.76
C GLY A 120 9.57 -0.76 -23.99
N GLU A 121 9.38 0.54 -23.78
CA GLU A 121 8.22 1.07 -23.05
C GLU A 121 6.88 0.65 -23.69
N ASN A 122 5.87 0.46 -22.84
CA ASN A 122 4.52 0.12 -23.27
C ASN A 122 3.66 1.38 -23.38
N GLU A 123 3.45 1.86 -24.59
CA GLU A 123 2.71 3.10 -24.88
C GLU A 123 1.30 3.13 -24.29
N PHE A 124 0.63 1.97 -24.17
CA PHE A 124 -0.71 1.88 -23.61
C PHE A 124 -0.78 2.36 -22.15
N TYR A 125 0.30 2.18 -21.38
CA TYR A 125 0.39 2.62 -19.98
C TYR A 125 1.15 3.93 -19.81
N LYS A 126 1.57 4.57 -20.89
CA LYS A 126 2.27 5.85 -20.90
C LYS A 126 1.26 7.00 -20.88
N THR A 127 0.55 7.12 -19.79
CA THR A 127 -0.53 8.11 -19.63
C THR A 127 -0.51 8.74 -18.24
N ASP A 128 -0.98 9.97 -18.16
CA ASP A 128 -1.36 10.59 -16.91
C ASP A 128 -2.73 10.03 -16.49
N CYS A 129 -2.80 9.47 -15.31
CA CYS A 129 -4.00 8.80 -14.79
C CYS A 129 -4.34 9.29 -13.39
N GLU A 130 -5.57 9.05 -12.94
CA GLU A 130 -6.01 9.40 -11.59
C GLU A 130 -5.53 8.44 -10.50
N CYS A 131 -5.07 7.22 -10.87
CA CYS A 131 -4.64 6.21 -9.90
C CYS A 131 -3.19 6.39 -9.42
N ARG A 132 -2.31 7.06 -10.19
CA ARG A 132 -0.91 7.22 -9.82
C ARG A 132 -0.73 8.20 -8.67
N LYS A 133 -0.14 7.76 -7.56
CA LYS A 133 0.31 8.63 -6.47
C LYS A 133 1.22 9.75 -7.01
N PRO A 134 1.04 11.03 -6.62
CA PRO A 134 0.28 11.53 -5.48
C PRO A 134 -1.21 11.80 -5.73
N LYS A 135 -1.76 11.42 -6.89
CA LYS A 135 -3.20 11.43 -7.09
C LYS A 135 -3.89 10.36 -6.25
N THR A 136 -5.13 10.59 -5.88
CA THR A 136 -5.85 9.83 -4.85
C THR A 136 -6.78 8.74 -5.39
N GLY A 137 -6.71 8.43 -6.69
CA GLY A 137 -7.67 7.52 -7.33
C GLY A 137 -7.73 6.14 -6.70
N MET A 138 -6.57 5.52 -6.38
CA MET A 138 -6.53 4.22 -5.70
C MET A 138 -7.19 4.27 -4.31
N ILE A 139 -6.89 5.32 -3.52
CA ILE A 139 -7.45 5.51 -2.18
C ILE A 139 -8.96 5.72 -2.27
N LYS A 140 -9.44 6.59 -3.17
CA LYS A 140 -10.88 6.85 -3.36
C LYS A 140 -11.66 5.60 -3.77
N GLU A 141 -11.08 4.78 -4.65
CA GLU A 141 -11.70 3.52 -5.07
C GLU A 141 -11.85 2.57 -3.90
N LEU A 142 -10.77 2.33 -3.14
CA LEU A 142 -10.79 1.48 -1.96
C LEU A 142 -11.71 2.03 -0.87
N ALA A 143 -11.68 3.35 -0.64
CA ALA A 143 -12.56 3.97 0.35
C ALA A 143 -14.05 3.78 0.01
N LYS A 144 -14.41 3.85 -1.27
CA LYS A 144 -15.78 3.58 -1.72
C LYS A 144 -16.14 2.10 -1.56
N LEU A 145 -15.23 1.18 -1.90
CA LEU A 145 -15.48 -0.26 -1.83
C LEU A 145 -15.61 -0.79 -0.39
N TYR A 146 -14.88 -0.19 0.55
CA TYR A 146 -14.78 -0.65 1.93
C TYR A 146 -15.41 0.30 2.94
N ASN A 147 -16.09 1.36 2.49
CA ASN A 147 -16.69 2.38 3.35
C ASN A 147 -15.68 2.98 4.35
N VAL A 148 -14.52 3.40 3.86
CA VAL A 148 -13.43 3.90 4.70
C VAL A 148 -13.70 5.32 5.18
N ASP A 149 -13.42 5.59 6.43
CA ASP A 149 -13.34 6.91 7.03
C ASP A 149 -11.95 7.51 6.81
N LEU A 150 -11.82 8.34 5.77
CA LEU A 150 -10.51 8.90 5.40
C LEU A 150 -9.95 9.83 6.47
N GLU A 151 -10.79 10.59 7.16
CA GLU A 151 -10.39 11.55 8.18
C GLU A 151 -9.69 10.88 9.37
N HIS A 152 -10.09 9.64 9.70
CA HIS A 152 -9.50 8.85 10.77
C HIS A 152 -8.62 7.69 10.25
N SER A 153 -8.10 7.86 9.04
CA SER A 153 -7.26 6.85 8.38
C SER A 153 -5.86 7.38 8.12
N TRP A 154 -4.95 6.48 7.83
CA TRP A 154 -3.52 6.75 7.72
C TRP A 154 -2.98 6.30 6.37
N ILE A 155 -1.87 6.91 5.95
CA ILE A 155 -0.98 6.36 4.93
C ILE A 155 0.44 6.27 5.50
N VAL A 156 1.09 5.15 5.25
CA VAL A 156 2.48 4.90 5.61
C VAL A 156 3.26 4.59 4.33
N GLY A 157 4.34 5.29 4.12
CA GLY A 157 5.21 5.12 2.96
C GLY A 157 6.61 5.67 3.23
N ASP A 158 7.55 5.34 2.34
CA ASP A 158 8.96 5.71 2.45
C ASP A 158 9.33 6.93 1.60
N THR A 159 8.37 7.49 0.81
CA THR A 159 8.62 8.59 -0.12
C THR A 159 7.76 9.83 0.16
N THR A 160 8.26 11.00 -0.29
CA THR A 160 7.48 12.26 -0.25
C THR A 160 6.24 12.18 -1.14
N VAL A 161 6.21 11.28 -2.14
CA VAL A 161 5.02 10.98 -2.97
C VAL A 161 3.91 10.37 -2.13
N ASP A 162 4.21 9.49 -1.17
CA ASP A 162 3.24 8.87 -0.28
C ASP A 162 2.63 9.91 0.66
N ILE A 163 3.49 10.74 1.23
CA ILE A 163 3.08 11.82 2.13
C ILE A 163 2.16 12.81 1.40
N MET A 164 2.54 13.24 0.20
CA MET A 164 1.69 14.10 -0.64
C MET A 164 0.36 13.42 -0.97
N THR A 165 0.37 12.11 -1.24
CA THR A 165 -0.86 11.34 -1.50
C THR A 165 -1.79 11.37 -0.28
N GLY A 166 -1.24 11.17 0.92
CA GLY A 166 -2.00 11.24 2.16
C GLY A 166 -2.63 12.61 2.39
N LYS A 167 -1.85 13.67 2.26
CA LYS A 167 -2.36 15.05 2.38
C LYS A 167 -3.46 15.35 1.35
N ASN A 168 -3.27 14.93 0.10
CA ASN A 168 -4.28 15.10 -0.96
C ASN A 168 -5.57 14.30 -0.70
N ALA A 169 -5.49 13.20 0.04
CA ALA A 169 -6.62 12.35 0.39
C ALA A 169 -7.28 12.72 1.73
N GLY A 170 -6.68 13.62 2.53
CA GLY A 170 -7.14 13.97 3.87
C GLY A 170 -6.84 12.90 4.92
N LEU A 171 -5.74 12.16 4.74
CA LEU A 171 -5.26 11.14 5.67
C LEU A 171 -4.21 11.71 6.62
N HIS A 172 -4.03 11.07 7.76
CA HIS A 172 -2.80 11.20 8.55
C HIS A 172 -1.64 10.49 7.83
N THR A 173 -0.42 11.02 8.00
CA THR A 173 0.74 10.56 7.22
C THR A 173 1.91 10.16 8.11
N ILE A 174 2.52 9.01 7.81
CA ILE A 174 3.77 8.57 8.47
C ILE A 174 4.80 8.27 7.39
N LEU A 175 5.98 8.89 7.51
CA LEU A 175 7.16 8.58 6.70
C LEU A 175 7.99 7.54 7.43
N VAL A 176 8.24 6.39 6.82
CA VAL A 176 9.18 5.39 7.34
C VAL A 176 10.58 5.63 6.80
N LYS A 177 11.60 5.36 7.65
CA LYS A 177 13.03 5.52 7.31
C LYS A 177 13.63 4.30 6.61
N THR A 178 12.83 3.25 6.40
CA THR A 178 13.18 2.19 5.45
C THR A 178 13.10 2.71 4.02
N GLY A 179 13.59 1.95 3.06
CA GLY A 179 13.52 2.34 1.65
C GLY A 179 14.24 3.64 1.32
N MET A 180 13.53 4.58 0.72
CA MET A 180 14.08 5.89 0.34
C MET A 180 14.09 6.92 1.47
N ALA A 181 13.39 6.70 2.56
CA ALA A 181 13.37 7.58 3.74
C ALA A 181 13.12 9.07 3.39
N GLY A 182 12.23 9.35 2.45
CA GLY A 182 11.93 10.70 1.97
C GLY A 182 12.97 11.31 1.00
N GLN A 183 14.04 10.58 0.65
CA GLN A 183 15.11 11.07 -0.21
C GLN A 183 14.76 11.06 -1.71
N ASP A 184 13.51 10.77 -2.07
CA ASP A 184 12.99 10.94 -3.42
C ASP A 184 12.89 12.41 -3.85
N GLU A 185 12.88 13.35 -2.90
CA GLU A 185 12.96 14.82 -3.07
C GLU A 185 11.95 15.37 -4.11
N LYS A 186 10.82 14.68 -4.31
CA LYS A 186 9.82 15.10 -5.29
C LYS A 186 8.91 16.22 -4.80
N TYR A 187 8.69 16.25 -3.49
CA TYR A 187 7.83 17.24 -2.85
C TYR A 187 8.49 17.76 -1.58
N ASP A 188 8.46 19.07 -1.41
CA ASP A 188 8.85 19.73 -0.16
C ASP A 188 7.66 19.66 0.81
N ILE A 189 7.54 18.54 1.50
CA ILE A 189 6.41 18.23 2.38
C ILE A 189 6.87 17.42 3.57
N LEU A 190 6.29 17.71 4.75
CA LEU A 190 6.54 16.97 5.97
C LEU A 190 5.38 16.02 6.27
N ALA A 191 5.69 14.82 6.71
CA ALA A 191 4.73 13.90 7.29
C ALA A 191 4.25 14.40 8.65
N ASP A 192 3.09 13.93 9.11
CA ASP A 192 2.62 14.22 10.48
C ASP A 192 3.49 13.52 11.51
N TYR A 193 4.02 12.34 11.18
CA TYR A 193 4.93 11.54 11.99
C TYR A 193 6.03 10.92 11.14
N GLU A 194 7.15 10.60 11.78
CA GLU A 194 8.21 9.75 11.22
C GLU A 194 8.38 8.50 12.08
N ALA A 195 8.76 7.40 11.47
CA ALA A 195 9.03 6.14 12.15
C ALA A 195 10.25 5.44 11.52
N ASP A 196 11.00 4.69 12.30
CA ASP A 196 12.18 3.98 11.77
C ASP A 196 11.78 2.84 10.81
N ASN A 197 10.60 2.24 11.01
CA ASN A 197 10.07 1.13 10.22
C ASN A 197 8.54 1.02 10.37
N LEU A 198 7.94 0.06 9.64
CA LEU A 198 6.48 -0.16 9.67
C LEU A 198 5.97 -0.54 11.07
N LEU A 199 6.73 -1.28 11.87
CA LEU A 199 6.29 -1.67 13.21
C LEU A 199 6.11 -0.45 14.12
N GLU A 200 7.08 0.45 14.15
CA GLU A 200 6.98 1.69 14.90
C GLU A 200 5.85 2.58 14.38
N ALA A 201 5.68 2.66 13.05
CA ALA A 201 4.55 3.39 12.46
C ALA A 201 3.20 2.86 12.95
N VAL A 202 3.04 1.54 13.01
CA VAL A 202 1.82 0.90 13.53
C VAL A 202 1.64 1.18 15.03
N ASP A 203 2.71 1.18 15.82
CA ASP A 203 2.65 1.49 17.25
C ASP A 203 2.23 2.96 17.49
N ILE A 204 2.71 3.89 16.67
CA ILE A 204 2.24 5.29 16.67
C ILE A 204 0.74 5.35 16.38
N ILE A 205 0.27 4.71 15.30
CA ILE A 205 -1.15 4.70 14.90
C ILE A 205 -2.03 4.18 16.04
N LEU A 206 -1.67 3.04 16.62
CA LEU A 206 -2.48 2.41 17.67
C LEU A 206 -2.45 3.16 19.00
N SER A 207 -1.39 3.95 19.28
CA SER A 207 -1.28 4.75 20.48
C SER A 207 -1.97 6.11 20.39
N THR A 208 -2.17 6.64 19.19
CA THR A 208 -2.77 7.99 18.99
C THR A 208 -4.28 8.01 19.29
N GLU A 209 -4.91 6.85 19.43
CA GLU A 209 -6.35 6.67 19.68
C GLU A 209 -6.69 6.29 21.12
N GLY A 210 -5.71 6.28 22.04
CA GLY A 210 -5.89 5.97 23.47
C GLY A 210 -6.40 7.14 24.31
#